data_d413d91acbf0e4c780dfa3079cf1beb6
#
_entry.id   d413d91acbf0e4c780dfa3079cf1beb6
#
_cell.length_a   1.000
_cell.length_b   1.000
_cell.length_c   1.000
_cell.angle_alpha   90.00
_cell.angle_beta   90.00
_cell.angle_gamma   90.00
#
_symmetry.space_group_name_H-M   'P 1'
#
loop_
_entity.id
_entity.type
_entity.pdbx_description
1 polymer ?
#
loop_
_entity_poly.entity_id
_entity_poly.type
_entity_poly.pdbx_seq_one_letter_code
_entity_poly.pdbx_strand_id
1 'polypeptide(L)'
;MLNLTVGAPANGGSCVARHDGRVVFVRYALPGEVVVARVTEERGSHWHAEAVEILEASPDRIESLCPIAGADGSGCCDLAFATPASARRLKGDVVANQLERLGGHQWAGEAEEVGSTGATGWRTRVRLDVATEGAQAGHAGFHRYHSSDLVTELSCAQVPEGMLSGLDGAKWPPGAQLHVALDEAGARHVVQTGPRSDRKASTQVVEGSYEATQRVGDRTWSVPVTAFWQAHRDAARTYSALVKGWAKLTPGMTAWDLYGGAGVFAAVLAESVGESGHVLSVDTSRGSARAARAALADLDWVDVLTESVRRALGTQRRRADVAVLDPPRTGAGREVIDLLAAAGVPRIIHIGCEAASFARDVGLYRGHGYAVEELRVFDSFPLTHHVECVAVLSLA
;
A
#
# COMPACT_ATOMS: atom_id res chain seq x y z
N MET A 1 -24.78 -0.51 22.30
CA MET A 1 -24.48 -1.93 21.92
C MET A 1 -25.61 -2.45 21.06
N LEU A 2 -25.32 -3.16 19.98
CA LEU A 2 -26.29 -3.74 19.06
C LEU A 2 -25.97 -5.22 18.86
N ASN A 3 -27.00 -6.07 18.76
CA ASN A 3 -26.83 -7.44 18.28
C ASN A 3 -27.06 -7.42 16.77
N LEU A 4 -26.08 -7.84 16.01
CA LEU A 4 -26.08 -7.74 14.55
C LEU A 4 -25.70 -9.08 13.91
N THR A 5 -26.42 -9.44 12.85
CA THR A 5 -25.95 -10.47 11.89
C THR A 5 -25.16 -9.77 10.80
N VAL A 6 -23.94 -10.21 10.61
CA VAL A 6 -22.96 -9.58 9.70
C VAL A 6 -23.06 -10.19 8.30
N GLY A 7 -23.18 -9.32 7.31
CA GLY A 7 -23.28 -9.68 5.89
C GLY A 7 -21.95 -9.50 5.13
N ALA A 8 -22.04 -9.11 3.86
CA ALA A 8 -20.91 -9.03 2.93
C ALA A 8 -19.80 -8.05 3.36
N PRO A 9 -18.55 -8.28 2.95
CA PRO A 9 -17.46 -7.35 3.19
C PRO A 9 -17.65 -6.04 2.43
N ALA A 10 -17.17 -4.96 3.00
CA ALA A 10 -17.17 -3.62 2.43
C ALA A 10 -15.75 -3.05 2.35
N ASN A 11 -15.55 -2.07 1.48
CA ASN A 11 -14.28 -1.36 1.41
C ASN A 11 -13.94 -0.70 2.76
N GLY A 12 -12.66 -0.74 3.15
CA GLY A 12 -12.18 -0.17 4.41
C GLY A 12 -12.18 -1.12 5.61
N GLY A 13 -12.31 -2.44 5.40
CA GLY A 13 -12.12 -3.48 6.43
C GLY A 13 -13.33 -3.70 7.34
N SER A 14 -14.51 -3.28 6.93
CA SER A 14 -15.77 -3.54 7.62
C SER A 14 -16.61 -4.56 6.87
N CYS A 15 -17.57 -5.19 7.54
CA CYS A 15 -18.65 -5.92 6.92
C CYS A 15 -19.98 -5.18 7.11
N VAL A 16 -20.95 -5.40 6.23
CA VAL A 16 -22.24 -4.72 6.25
C VAL A 16 -23.20 -5.48 7.14
N ALA A 17 -23.86 -4.77 8.05
CA ALA A 17 -25.03 -5.27 8.78
C ALA A 17 -26.22 -4.30 8.62
N ARG A 18 -27.40 -4.69 9.12
CA ARG A 18 -28.58 -3.84 9.12
C ARG A 18 -29.21 -3.79 10.52
N HIS A 19 -29.61 -2.61 10.92
CA HIS A 19 -30.32 -2.37 12.18
C HIS A 19 -31.38 -1.30 11.96
N ASP A 20 -32.67 -1.63 12.23
CA ASP A 20 -33.81 -0.73 12.06
C ASP A 20 -33.83 0.02 10.71
N GLY A 21 -33.58 -0.73 9.63
CA GLY A 21 -33.56 -0.19 8.26
C GLY A 21 -32.27 0.56 7.85
N ARG A 22 -31.35 0.77 8.78
CA ARG A 22 -30.06 1.45 8.54
C ARG A 22 -28.97 0.47 8.20
N VAL A 23 -27.98 0.93 7.42
CA VAL A 23 -26.73 0.21 7.17
C VAL A 23 -25.78 0.46 8.33
N VAL A 24 -25.17 -0.60 8.85
CA VAL A 24 -24.13 -0.54 9.88
C VAL A 24 -22.87 -1.20 9.32
N PHE A 25 -21.76 -0.46 9.26
CA PHE A 25 -20.43 -0.98 8.90
C PHE A 25 -19.75 -1.48 10.17
N VAL A 26 -19.59 -2.80 10.27
CA VAL A 26 -19.06 -3.47 11.47
C VAL A 26 -17.63 -3.91 11.21
N ARG A 27 -16.66 -3.37 11.95
CA ARG A 27 -15.26 -3.81 11.95
C ARG A 27 -15.08 -5.01 12.89
N TYR A 28 -14.00 -5.75 12.66
CA TYR A 28 -13.60 -6.92 13.46
C TYR A 28 -14.61 -8.06 13.46
N ALA A 29 -15.44 -8.12 12.41
CA ALA A 29 -16.42 -9.18 12.19
C ALA A 29 -16.25 -9.80 10.80
N LEU A 30 -16.66 -11.06 10.66
CA LEU A 30 -16.65 -11.79 9.38
C LEU A 30 -18.08 -12.01 8.89
N PRO A 31 -18.26 -12.20 7.56
CA PRO A 31 -19.57 -12.53 7.01
C PRO A 31 -20.18 -13.78 7.66
N GLY A 32 -21.47 -13.70 7.98
CA GLY A 32 -22.25 -14.78 8.60
C GLY A 32 -22.21 -14.79 10.14
N GLU A 33 -21.37 -14.00 10.78
CA GLU A 33 -21.28 -13.95 12.24
C GLU A 33 -22.47 -13.22 12.86
N VAL A 34 -22.82 -13.63 14.10
CA VAL A 34 -23.70 -12.87 15.00
C VAL A 34 -22.83 -12.24 16.08
N VAL A 35 -22.89 -10.93 16.21
CA VAL A 35 -21.97 -10.16 17.07
C VAL A 35 -22.71 -9.17 17.98
N VAL A 36 -22.10 -8.87 19.13
CA VAL A 36 -22.41 -7.64 19.87
C VAL A 36 -21.48 -6.55 19.37
N ALA A 37 -22.04 -5.49 18.82
CA ALA A 37 -21.28 -4.38 18.25
C ALA A 37 -21.46 -3.09 19.06
N ARG A 38 -20.34 -2.39 19.31
CA ARG A 38 -20.30 -1.06 19.90
C ARG A 38 -20.36 -0.03 18.77
N VAL A 39 -21.42 0.78 18.71
CA VAL A 39 -21.50 1.89 17.76
C VAL A 39 -20.43 2.91 18.11
N THR A 40 -19.61 3.26 17.12
CA THR A 40 -18.53 4.23 17.25
C THR A 40 -18.88 5.58 16.60
N GLU A 41 -19.72 5.55 15.56
CA GLU A 41 -20.16 6.75 14.88
C GLU A 41 -21.55 6.58 14.26
N GLU A 42 -22.39 7.58 14.42
CA GLU A 42 -23.72 7.66 13.81
C GLU A 42 -23.75 8.77 12.75
N ARG A 43 -23.90 8.37 11.48
CA ARG A 43 -24.01 9.30 10.35
C ARG A 43 -25.31 9.05 9.60
N GLY A 44 -26.28 9.90 9.73
CA GLY A 44 -27.52 9.91 8.94
C GLY A 44 -28.04 8.53 8.52
N SER A 45 -27.73 8.11 7.30
CA SER A 45 -28.19 6.85 6.70
C SER A 45 -27.36 5.61 7.03
N HIS A 46 -26.17 5.76 7.63
CA HIS A 46 -25.27 4.66 7.97
C HIS A 46 -24.55 4.92 9.28
N TRP A 47 -24.23 3.85 9.98
CA TRP A 47 -23.47 3.86 11.23
C TRP A 47 -22.18 3.08 11.08
N HIS A 48 -21.20 3.39 11.93
CA HIS A 48 -19.99 2.60 12.11
C HIS A 48 -20.01 1.94 13.48
N ALA A 49 -19.58 0.70 13.54
CA ALA A 49 -19.52 -0.08 14.77
C ALA A 49 -18.31 -1.01 14.77
N GLU A 50 -17.94 -1.47 15.94
CA GLU A 50 -16.88 -2.47 16.17
C GLU A 50 -17.48 -3.67 16.88
N ALA A 51 -17.24 -4.88 16.39
CA ALA A 51 -17.59 -6.09 17.10
C ALA A 51 -16.73 -6.21 18.36
N VAL A 52 -17.37 -6.32 19.51
CA VAL A 52 -16.72 -6.47 20.82
C VAL A 52 -16.92 -7.84 21.43
N GLU A 53 -17.93 -8.58 20.95
CA GLU A 53 -18.18 -9.96 21.33
C GLU A 53 -18.74 -10.73 20.12
N ILE A 54 -18.30 -11.95 19.94
CA ILE A 54 -18.75 -12.85 18.89
C ILE A 54 -19.68 -13.89 19.52
N LEU A 55 -20.96 -13.83 19.18
CA LEU A 55 -21.98 -14.75 19.70
C LEU A 55 -22.04 -16.05 18.89
N GLU A 56 -21.94 -15.92 17.55
CA GLU A 56 -21.85 -17.05 16.61
C GLU A 56 -20.68 -16.77 15.65
N ALA A 57 -19.65 -17.58 15.74
CA ALA A 57 -18.43 -17.39 14.96
C ALA A 57 -18.54 -17.98 13.55
N SER A 58 -17.93 -17.32 12.58
CA SER A 58 -17.68 -17.88 11.24
C SER A 58 -16.69 -19.08 11.34
N PRO A 59 -16.82 -20.12 10.50
CA PRO A 59 -15.80 -21.17 10.41
C PRO A 59 -14.42 -20.67 9.97
N ASP A 60 -14.37 -19.48 9.38
CA ASP A 60 -13.14 -18.81 8.96
C ASP A 60 -12.47 -17.99 10.07
N ARG A 61 -13.11 -17.88 11.25
CA ARG A 61 -12.56 -17.14 12.39
C ARG A 61 -11.51 -18.00 13.10
N ILE A 62 -10.39 -17.38 13.40
CA ILE A 62 -9.29 -17.94 14.20
C ILE A 62 -8.96 -17.01 15.37
N GLU A 63 -8.13 -17.47 16.30
CA GLU A 63 -7.46 -16.58 17.24
C GLU A 63 -6.63 -15.54 16.49
N SER A 64 -6.63 -14.31 16.99
CA SER A 64 -5.92 -13.22 16.30
C SER A 64 -4.44 -13.52 16.13
N LEU A 65 -3.96 -13.49 14.89
CA LEU A 65 -2.53 -13.63 14.58
C LEU A 65 -1.69 -12.43 15.05
N CYS A 66 -2.32 -11.29 15.34
CA CYS A 66 -1.65 -10.10 15.84
C CYS A 66 -2.12 -9.78 17.26
N PRO A 67 -1.25 -9.90 18.28
CA PRO A 67 -1.64 -9.72 19.70
C PRO A 67 -2.19 -8.33 20.02
N ILE A 68 -1.75 -7.31 19.29
CA ILE A 68 -2.16 -5.91 19.49
C ILE A 68 -3.32 -5.48 18.58
N ALA A 69 -3.97 -6.39 17.84
CA ALA A 69 -5.11 -6.08 16.99
C ALA A 69 -6.44 -6.09 17.79
N GLY A 70 -7.47 -5.53 17.19
CA GLY A 70 -8.85 -5.56 17.72
C GLY A 70 -9.40 -4.18 18.06
N ALA A 71 -10.63 -4.16 18.60
CA ALA A 71 -11.40 -2.94 18.88
C ALA A 71 -10.69 -1.96 19.84
N ASP A 72 -9.93 -2.50 20.79
CA ASP A 72 -9.15 -1.70 21.76
C ASP A 72 -7.64 -1.73 21.45
N GLY A 73 -7.25 -2.30 20.31
CA GLY A 73 -5.88 -2.46 19.85
C GLY A 73 -5.44 -1.44 18.80
N SER A 74 -4.39 -1.79 18.08
CA SER A 74 -3.92 -1.00 16.93
C SER A 74 -4.92 -1.07 15.79
N GLY A 75 -5.09 0.04 15.07
CA GLY A 75 -6.09 0.15 13.99
C GLY A 75 -5.71 -0.48 12.67
N CYS A 76 -4.59 -1.22 12.57
CA CYS A 76 -4.06 -1.69 11.30
C CYS A 76 -4.41 -3.13 10.93
N CYS A 77 -4.43 -4.07 11.91
CA CYS A 77 -4.62 -5.50 11.65
C CYS A 77 -6.10 -5.90 11.77
N ASP A 78 -6.94 -5.38 10.92
CA ASP A 78 -8.40 -5.52 10.97
C ASP A 78 -8.95 -6.83 10.39
N LEU A 79 -8.08 -7.70 9.87
CA LEU A 79 -8.40 -9.06 9.45
C LEU A 79 -7.50 -10.13 10.13
N ALA A 80 -6.82 -9.77 11.22
CA ALA A 80 -5.90 -10.70 11.90
C ALA A 80 -6.58 -11.93 12.51
N PHE A 81 -7.90 -11.88 12.71
CA PHE A 81 -8.74 -12.94 13.26
C PHE A 81 -9.39 -13.83 12.19
N ALA A 82 -9.09 -13.60 10.91
CA ALA A 82 -9.53 -14.43 9.80
C ALA A 82 -8.42 -15.37 9.35
N THR A 83 -8.78 -16.60 8.89
CA THR A 83 -7.80 -17.43 8.20
C THR A 83 -7.21 -16.67 7.02
N PRO A 84 -5.90 -16.79 6.72
CA PRO A 84 -5.29 -16.07 5.59
C PRO A 84 -6.00 -16.31 4.25
N ALA A 85 -6.48 -17.54 4.02
CA ALA A 85 -7.24 -17.86 2.81
C ALA A 85 -8.57 -17.10 2.76
N SER A 86 -9.31 -17.02 3.88
CA SER A 86 -10.55 -16.25 3.94
C SER A 86 -10.30 -14.76 3.78
N ALA A 87 -9.26 -14.22 4.41
CA ALA A 87 -8.89 -12.82 4.24
C ALA A 87 -8.62 -12.47 2.75
N ARG A 88 -7.97 -13.37 1.99
CA ARG A 88 -7.75 -13.17 0.55
C ARG A 88 -9.04 -13.23 -0.27
N ARG A 89 -9.97 -14.15 0.08
CA ARG A 89 -11.31 -14.18 -0.55
C ARG A 89 -12.09 -12.88 -0.30
N LEU A 90 -12.15 -12.43 0.95
CA LEU A 90 -12.83 -11.17 1.34
C LEU A 90 -12.25 -9.96 0.59
N LYS A 91 -10.94 -9.90 0.42
CA LYS A 91 -10.27 -8.86 -0.38
C LYS A 91 -10.69 -8.93 -1.85
N GLY A 92 -10.74 -10.12 -2.42
CA GLY A 92 -11.24 -10.36 -3.77
C GLY A 92 -12.69 -9.87 -3.96
N ASP A 93 -13.58 -10.23 -3.04
CA ASP A 93 -14.98 -9.81 -3.05
C ASP A 93 -15.12 -8.28 -3.01
N VAL A 94 -14.33 -7.61 -2.17
CA VAL A 94 -14.31 -6.13 -2.09
C VAL A 94 -13.86 -5.53 -3.41
N VAL A 95 -12.76 -6.02 -4.00
CA VAL A 95 -12.24 -5.51 -5.27
C VAL A 95 -13.24 -5.75 -6.40
N ALA A 96 -13.85 -6.93 -6.49
CA ALA A 96 -14.88 -7.25 -7.48
C ALA A 96 -16.07 -6.27 -7.39
N ASN A 97 -16.57 -6.04 -6.18
CA ASN A 97 -17.65 -5.08 -5.94
C ASN A 97 -17.28 -3.64 -6.34
N GLN A 98 -16.07 -3.19 -6.03
CA GLN A 98 -15.63 -1.83 -6.40
C GLN A 98 -15.46 -1.71 -7.93
N LEU A 99 -14.87 -2.71 -8.59
CA LEU A 99 -14.70 -2.73 -10.04
C LEU A 99 -16.04 -2.71 -10.77
N GLU A 100 -17.01 -3.48 -10.33
CA GLU A 100 -18.35 -3.47 -10.93
C GLU A 100 -19.02 -2.10 -10.76
N ARG A 101 -19.02 -1.55 -9.55
CA ARG A 101 -19.77 -0.32 -9.23
C ARG A 101 -19.11 0.96 -9.75
N LEU A 102 -17.79 1.07 -9.71
CA LEU A 102 -17.05 2.28 -10.03
C LEU A 102 -16.28 2.18 -11.36
N GLY A 103 -15.80 0.98 -11.68
CA GLY A 103 -15.04 0.70 -12.90
C GLY A 103 -15.90 0.26 -14.08
N GLY A 104 -17.14 -0.16 -13.81
CA GLY A 104 -18.01 -0.80 -14.82
C GLY A 104 -17.37 -2.06 -15.41
N HIS A 105 -16.44 -2.70 -14.69
CA HIS A 105 -15.68 -3.88 -15.11
C HIS A 105 -15.99 -5.06 -14.21
N GLN A 106 -16.40 -6.17 -14.82
CA GLN A 106 -16.62 -7.41 -14.08
C GLN A 106 -15.30 -8.16 -13.91
N TRP A 107 -15.00 -8.49 -12.68
CA TRP A 107 -13.87 -9.31 -12.29
C TRP A 107 -14.30 -10.25 -11.17
N ALA A 108 -13.74 -11.44 -11.12
CA ALA A 108 -13.95 -12.40 -10.06
C ALA A 108 -12.63 -13.13 -9.77
N GLY A 109 -12.30 -13.25 -8.51
CA GLY A 109 -11.06 -13.89 -8.06
C GLY A 109 -10.79 -13.62 -6.59
N GLU A 110 -9.69 -14.14 -6.12
CA GLU A 110 -9.18 -13.91 -4.77
C GLU A 110 -7.90 -13.08 -4.83
N ALA A 111 -7.53 -12.42 -3.74
CA ALA A 111 -6.22 -11.79 -3.66
C ALA A 111 -5.13 -12.88 -3.57
N GLU A 112 -4.09 -12.74 -4.39
CA GLU A 112 -2.97 -13.67 -4.45
C GLU A 112 -1.95 -13.35 -3.36
N GLU A 113 -1.33 -14.37 -2.80
CA GLU A 113 -0.22 -14.20 -1.86
C GLU A 113 1.01 -13.61 -2.55
N VAL A 114 1.70 -12.71 -1.87
CA VAL A 114 2.96 -12.13 -2.36
C VAL A 114 4.14 -12.90 -1.79
N GLY A 115 4.90 -13.55 -2.65
CA GLY A 115 6.04 -14.39 -2.23
C GLY A 115 5.59 -15.62 -1.45
N SER A 116 6.37 -16.03 -0.46
CA SER A 116 6.14 -17.24 0.36
C SER A 116 6.30 -16.98 1.87
N THR A 117 6.25 -15.73 2.29
CA THR A 117 6.49 -15.34 3.69
C THR A 117 5.30 -15.71 4.60
N GLY A 118 4.11 -15.86 4.03
CA GLY A 118 2.87 -16.07 4.78
C GLY A 118 2.29 -14.77 5.34
N ALA A 119 1.34 -14.91 6.29
CA ALA A 119 0.55 -13.78 6.78
C ALA A 119 1.27 -12.92 7.84
N THR A 120 2.38 -13.37 8.40
CA THR A 120 3.14 -12.67 9.45
C THR A 120 4.59 -12.44 9.04
N GLY A 121 5.28 -11.48 9.68
CA GLY A 121 6.70 -11.23 9.43
C GLY A 121 7.05 -10.72 8.03
N TRP A 122 6.08 -10.28 7.27
CA TRP A 122 6.25 -9.84 5.87
C TRP A 122 6.75 -8.40 5.73
N ARG A 123 6.49 -7.55 6.76
CA ARG A 123 6.69 -6.11 6.69
C ARG A 123 8.09 -5.70 7.14
N THR A 124 8.85 -5.10 6.25
CA THR A 124 10.24 -4.69 6.53
C THR A 124 10.41 -3.18 6.79
N ARG A 125 9.33 -2.41 6.75
CA ARG A 125 9.35 -0.97 7.05
C ARG A 125 8.13 -0.58 7.87
N VAL A 126 8.37 0.17 8.94
CA VAL A 126 7.31 0.68 9.80
C VAL A 126 7.69 2.06 10.33
N ARG A 127 6.68 2.87 10.60
CA ARG A 127 6.81 4.13 11.32
C ARG A 127 5.99 4.04 12.61
N LEU A 128 6.61 4.41 13.71
CA LEU A 128 5.98 4.58 15.00
C LEU A 128 5.90 6.06 15.32
N ASP A 129 4.79 6.50 15.89
CA ASP A 129 4.66 7.85 16.43
C ASP A 129 4.93 7.83 17.94
N VAL A 130 5.46 8.92 18.51
CA VAL A 130 5.79 9.03 19.92
C VAL A 130 4.72 9.87 20.62
N ALA A 131 4.15 9.33 21.70
CA ALA A 131 3.10 10.00 22.47
C ALA A 131 3.59 11.33 23.04
N THR A 132 2.77 12.38 22.90
CA THR A 132 3.11 13.74 23.33
C THR A 132 2.77 14.02 24.80
N GLU A 133 1.75 13.34 25.33
CA GLU A 133 1.17 13.63 26.66
C GLU A 133 0.62 12.38 27.35
N GLY A 134 0.17 12.54 28.57
CA GLY A 134 -0.41 11.47 29.39
C GLY A 134 0.62 10.49 29.95
N ALA A 135 0.14 9.36 30.45
CA ALA A 135 0.99 8.32 31.06
C ALA A 135 1.95 7.66 30.06
N GLN A 136 1.63 7.75 28.76
CA GLN A 136 2.43 7.17 27.67
C GLN A 136 3.40 8.19 27.02
N ALA A 137 3.48 9.44 27.52
CA ALA A 137 4.36 10.45 26.96
C ALA A 137 5.81 9.94 26.81
N GLY A 138 6.37 10.11 25.61
CA GLY A 138 7.69 9.63 25.25
C GLY A 138 7.77 8.14 24.90
N HIS A 139 6.67 7.39 24.87
CA HIS A 139 6.65 6.03 24.35
C HIS A 139 6.24 6.00 22.87
N ALA A 140 6.93 5.18 22.10
CA ALA A 140 6.61 4.92 20.71
C ALA A 140 5.44 3.92 20.61
N GLY A 141 4.59 4.07 19.57
CA GLY A 141 3.45 3.19 19.41
C GLY A 141 2.79 3.28 18.04
N PHE A 142 1.80 2.42 17.87
CA PHE A 142 0.90 2.40 16.72
C PHE A 142 -0.40 3.12 17.05
N HIS A 143 -0.97 3.83 16.08
CA HIS A 143 -2.27 4.46 16.28
C HIS A 143 -3.40 3.45 16.43
N ARG A 144 -4.35 3.74 17.33
CA ARG A 144 -5.68 3.14 17.29
C ARG A 144 -6.41 3.58 16.01
N TYR A 145 -7.45 2.86 15.65
CA TYR A 145 -8.20 3.19 14.44
C TYR A 145 -8.82 4.60 14.54
N HIS A 146 -8.52 5.44 13.56
CA HIS A 146 -8.97 6.84 13.46
C HIS A 146 -8.79 7.66 14.74
N SER A 147 -7.75 7.36 15.52
CA SER A 147 -7.45 8.04 16.79
C SER A 147 -6.01 8.57 16.81
N SER A 148 -5.78 9.58 17.65
CA SER A 148 -4.44 10.02 18.04
C SER A 148 -3.81 9.15 19.13
N ASP A 149 -4.61 8.31 19.77
CA ASP A 149 -4.15 7.43 20.86
C ASP A 149 -3.22 6.34 20.29
N LEU A 150 -2.21 6.00 21.07
CA LEU A 150 -1.23 5.01 20.70
C LEU A 150 -1.36 3.73 21.53
N VAL A 151 -1.15 2.60 20.88
CA VAL A 151 -0.85 1.31 21.48
C VAL A 151 0.67 1.21 21.55
N THR A 152 1.23 1.26 22.75
CA THR A 152 2.67 1.29 22.99
C THR A 152 3.29 -0.09 23.16
N GLU A 153 2.47 -1.13 23.23
CA GLU A 153 2.93 -2.50 23.03
C GLU A 153 3.28 -2.71 21.56
N LEU A 154 4.51 -3.18 21.30
CA LEU A 154 5.06 -3.30 19.95
C LEU A 154 5.07 -4.72 19.40
N SER A 155 4.29 -5.65 19.97
CA SER A 155 4.15 -7.06 19.54
C SER A 155 3.40 -7.18 18.22
N CYS A 156 3.88 -6.51 17.17
CA CYS A 156 3.24 -6.44 15.86
C CYS A 156 3.55 -7.68 15.02
N ALA A 157 2.54 -8.46 14.66
CA ALA A 157 2.73 -9.66 13.85
C ALA A 157 3.11 -9.40 12.38
N GLN A 158 2.91 -8.18 11.87
CA GLN A 158 3.29 -7.84 10.49
C GLN A 158 4.81 -7.82 10.29
N VAL A 159 5.58 -7.43 11.32
CA VAL A 159 7.03 -7.31 11.23
C VAL A 159 7.73 -8.60 11.62
N PRO A 160 8.93 -8.88 11.09
CA PRO A 160 9.77 -9.98 11.55
C PRO A 160 10.06 -9.90 13.04
N GLU A 161 10.20 -11.05 13.67
CA GLU A 161 10.61 -11.15 15.07
C GLU A 161 11.87 -10.34 15.33
N GLY A 162 11.89 -9.62 16.44
CA GLY A 162 13.02 -8.78 16.84
C GLY A 162 13.11 -7.42 16.16
N MET A 163 12.37 -7.15 15.09
CA MET A 163 12.48 -5.87 14.37
C MET A 163 12.16 -4.64 15.23
N LEU A 164 11.26 -4.76 16.21
CA LEU A 164 10.89 -3.66 17.13
C LEU A 164 11.43 -3.84 18.55
N SER A 165 12.23 -4.87 18.82
CA SER A 165 12.76 -5.14 20.14
C SER A 165 13.53 -3.96 20.73
N GLY A 166 13.25 -3.63 22.00
CA GLY A 166 13.92 -2.57 22.75
C GLY A 166 13.44 -1.16 22.45
N LEU A 167 12.52 -0.97 21.50
CA LEU A 167 11.95 0.36 21.20
C LEU A 167 10.79 0.74 22.14
N ASP A 168 10.10 -0.26 22.69
CA ASP A 168 9.00 -0.11 23.65
C ASP A 168 9.45 0.32 25.04
N GLY A 169 10.62 -0.16 25.49
CA GLY A 169 11.21 0.21 26.78
C GLY A 169 11.96 1.54 26.81
N ALA A 170 12.22 2.13 25.65
CA ALA A 170 12.97 3.38 25.53
C ALA A 170 12.06 4.61 25.65
N LYS A 171 12.66 5.73 26.09
CA LYS A 171 12.02 7.06 26.09
C LYS A 171 12.52 7.89 24.92
N TRP A 172 11.58 8.43 24.17
CA TRP A 172 11.80 9.22 22.96
C TRP A 172 11.28 10.64 23.13
N PRO A 173 11.80 11.62 22.40
CA PRO A 173 11.24 12.97 22.40
C PRO A 173 9.76 12.96 22.04
N PRO A 174 8.86 13.54 22.86
CA PRO A 174 7.44 13.60 22.57
C PRO A 174 7.14 14.20 21.20
N GLY A 175 6.25 13.56 20.44
CA GLY A 175 5.88 13.97 19.06
C GLY A 175 6.92 13.62 18.00
N ALA A 176 8.03 12.99 18.34
CA ALA A 176 8.96 12.43 17.37
C ALA A 176 8.34 11.25 16.61
N GLN A 177 8.98 10.84 15.53
CA GLN A 177 8.65 9.64 14.78
C GLN A 177 9.87 8.73 14.69
N LEU A 178 9.66 7.44 14.86
CA LEU A 178 10.68 6.42 14.63
C LEU A 178 10.40 5.73 13.31
N HIS A 179 11.35 5.79 12.41
CA HIS A 179 11.33 5.03 11.17
C HIS A 179 12.23 3.83 11.36
N VAL A 180 11.65 2.63 11.22
CA VAL A 180 12.38 1.36 11.37
C VAL A 180 12.33 0.65 10.04
N ALA A 181 13.49 0.21 9.55
CA ALA A 181 13.59 -0.55 8.31
C ALA A 181 14.58 -1.70 8.48
N LEU A 182 14.32 -2.81 7.81
CA LEU A 182 15.31 -3.84 7.53
C LEU A 182 15.88 -3.64 6.13
N ASP A 183 17.18 -3.84 5.99
CA ASP A 183 17.81 -3.91 4.69
C ASP A 183 17.69 -5.32 4.07
N GLU A 184 18.27 -5.54 2.88
CA GLU A 184 18.23 -6.83 2.21
C GLU A 184 18.94 -7.96 2.98
N ALA A 185 19.94 -7.61 3.80
CA ALA A 185 20.67 -8.54 4.64
C ALA A 185 19.95 -8.84 5.97
N GLY A 186 18.82 -8.15 6.25
CA GLY A 186 18.07 -8.25 7.49
C GLY A 186 18.62 -7.36 8.61
N ALA A 187 19.61 -6.49 8.34
CA ALA A 187 20.11 -5.56 9.35
C ALA A 187 19.08 -4.45 9.61
N ARG A 188 18.91 -4.13 10.88
CA ARG A 188 17.95 -3.12 11.34
C ARG A 188 18.54 -1.72 11.30
N HIS A 189 17.75 -0.79 10.82
CA HIS A 189 18.04 0.64 10.81
C HIS A 189 16.92 1.38 11.52
N VAL A 190 17.25 2.23 12.48
CA VAL A 190 16.32 3.07 13.22
C VAL A 190 16.72 4.53 13.09
N VAL A 191 15.81 5.33 12.53
CA VAL A 191 15.97 6.76 12.34
C VAL A 191 14.86 7.50 13.06
N GLN A 192 15.25 8.39 13.99
CA GLN A 192 14.32 9.30 14.65
C GLN A 192 14.23 10.60 13.86
N THR A 193 13.02 11.08 13.63
CA THR A 193 12.76 12.44 13.16
C THR A 193 12.04 13.24 14.23
N GLY A 194 12.35 14.53 14.35
CA GLY A 194 11.68 15.43 15.27
C GLY A 194 10.19 15.64 14.97
N PRO A 195 9.46 16.32 15.88
CA PRO A 195 8.05 16.63 15.68
C PRO A 195 7.79 17.34 14.34
N ARG A 196 6.69 17.00 13.67
CA ARG A 196 6.29 17.63 12.39
C ARG A 196 6.05 19.14 12.49
N SER A 197 5.81 19.66 13.69
CA SER A 197 5.62 21.09 13.95
C SER A 197 6.90 21.93 13.79
N ASP A 198 8.06 21.30 13.83
CA ASP A 198 9.34 22.00 13.78
C ASP A 198 9.76 22.22 12.32
N ARG A 199 9.94 23.48 11.93
CA ARG A 199 10.39 23.88 10.58
C ARG A 199 11.75 23.26 10.18
N LYS A 200 12.55 22.79 11.16
CA LYS A 200 13.78 22.03 10.98
C LYS A 200 13.70 20.78 11.86
N ALA A 201 12.83 19.84 11.49
CA ALA A 201 12.78 18.56 12.19
C ALA A 201 14.19 17.94 12.18
N SER A 202 14.73 17.69 13.37
CA SER A 202 16.04 17.02 13.53
C SER A 202 15.90 15.58 13.05
N THR A 203 16.89 15.08 12.33
CA THR A 203 16.99 13.68 11.95
C THR A 203 18.20 13.09 12.65
N GLN A 204 17.99 12.00 13.37
CA GLN A 204 19.04 11.29 14.11
C GLN A 204 19.02 9.82 13.74
N VAL A 205 20.16 9.26 13.39
CA VAL A 205 20.35 7.81 13.28
C VAL A 205 20.53 7.25 14.68
N VAL A 206 19.62 6.38 15.09
CA VAL A 206 19.62 5.73 16.40
C VAL A 206 20.36 4.40 16.31
N GLU A 207 20.14 3.65 15.22
CA GLU A 207 20.76 2.36 14.97
C GLU A 207 20.97 2.16 13.47
N GLY A 208 22.06 1.48 13.11
CA GLY A 208 22.41 1.23 11.71
C GLY A 208 22.85 2.48 10.96
N SER A 209 22.24 2.74 9.81
CA SER A 209 22.54 3.90 8.96
C SER A 209 21.25 4.62 8.53
N TYR A 210 21.41 5.86 8.03
CA TYR A 210 20.28 6.64 7.48
C TYR A 210 19.69 6.01 6.22
N GLU A 211 20.49 5.29 5.45
CA GLU A 211 20.08 4.59 4.25
C GLU A 211 20.17 3.07 4.46
N ALA A 212 19.14 2.36 3.99
CA ALA A 212 19.06 0.91 3.99
C ALA A 212 19.27 0.39 2.56
N THR A 213 20.13 -0.59 2.38
CA THR A 213 20.37 -1.24 1.09
C THR A 213 19.20 -2.17 0.77
N GLN A 214 18.63 -2.03 -0.42
CA GLN A 214 17.58 -2.88 -0.95
C GLN A 214 18.01 -3.48 -2.27
N ARG A 215 17.49 -4.66 -2.64
CA ARG A 215 17.85 -5.36 -3.88
C ARG A 215 16.60 -5.85 -4.63
N VAL A 216 16.61 -5.68 -5.95
CA VAL A 216 15.66 -6.32 -6.86
C VAL A 216 16.44 -6.87 -8.05
N GLY A 217 16.40 -8.18 -8.25
CA GLY A 217 17.30 -8.84 -9.21
C GLY A 217 18.77 -8.62 -8.85
N ASP A 218 19.55 -8.19 -9.80
CA ASP A 218 20.97 -7.91 -9.62
C ASP A 218 21.28 -6.45 -9.25
N ARG A 219 20.25 -5.59 -9.21
CA ARG A 219 20.42 -4.16 -8.91
C ARG A 219 20.15 -3.84 -7.45
N THR A 220 20.93 -2.91 -6.91
CA THR A 220 20.82 -2.44 -5.52
C THR A 220 20.45 -0.96 -5.45
N TRP A 221 19.71 -0.62 -4.42
CA TRP A 221 19.31 0.75 -4.08
C TRP A 221 19.77 1.10 -2.66
N SER A 222 20.32 2.29 -2.48
CA SER A 222 20.51 2.91 -1.17
C SER A 222 19.31 3.83 -0.90
N VAL A 223 18.40 3.41 -0.03
CA VAL A 223 17.12 4.07 0.20
C VAL A 223 17.08 4.68 1.58
N PRO A 224 16.83 6.00 1.72
CA PRO A 224 16.65 6.60 3.05
C PRO A 224 15.59 5.85 3.86
N VAL A 225 15.88 5.56 5.12
CA VAL A 225 14.95 4.86 6.04
C VAL A 225 13.63 5.63 6.17
N THR A 226 13.66 6.95 5.99
CA THR A 226 12.48 7.82 6.01
C THR A 226 11.74 7.93 4.67
N ALA A 227 12.30 7.41 3.56
CA ALA A 227 11.69 7.44 2.24
C ALA A 227 10.80 6.21 2.01
N PHE A 228 9.98 6.26 0.98
CA PHE A 228 9.15 5.12 0.57
C PHE A 228 10.01 4.00 -0.03
N TRP A 229 9.65 2.80 0.31
CA TRP A 229 10.00 1.53 -0.33
C TRP A 229 8.86 0.56 -0.06
N GLN A 230 8.62 -0.42 -0.93
CA GLN A 230 7.57 -1.41 -0.72
C GLN A 230 7.69 -2.05 0.67
N ALA A 231 6.59 -2.05 1.42
CA ALA A 231 6.60 -2.51 2.81
C ALA A 231 6.73 -4.03 2.93
N HIS A 232 6.13 -4.77 1.98
CA HIS A 232 6.24 -6.22 1.91
C HIS A 232 7.60 -6.59 1.30
N ARG A 233 8.34 -7.50 1.95
CA ARG A 233 9.70 -7.88 1.54
C ARG A 233 9.82 -8.39 0.11
N ASP A 234 8.77 -9.03 -0.41
CA ASP A 234 8.75 -9.63 -1.74
C ASP A 234 8.06 -8.77 -2.79
N ALA A 235 7.36 -7.68 -2.40
CA ALA A 235 6.52 -6.91 -3.31
C ALA A 235 7.32 -6.26 -4.46
N ALA A 236 8.44 -5.62 -4.17
CA ALA A 236 9.25 -4.97 -5.19
C ALA A 236 9.69 -5.96 -6.28
N ARG A 237 10.13 -7.17 -5.90
CA ARG A 237 10.52 -8.24 -6.83
C ARG A 237 9.32 -8.78 -7.61
N THR A 238 8.21 -9.04 -6.91
CA THR A 238 6.99 -9.58 -7.52
C THR A 238 6.44 -8.64 -8.58
N TYR A 239 6.31 -7.35 -8.25
CA TYR A 239 5.76 -6.36 -9.18
C TYR A 239 6.73 -6.04 -10.31
N SER A 240 8.04 -6.03 -10.06
CA SER A 240 9.03 -5.87 -11.11
C SER A 240 8.95 -6.99 -12.15
N ALA A 241 8.82 -8.24 -11.71
CA ALA A 241 8.65 -9.38 -12.61
C ALA A 241 7.35 -9.28 -13.43
N LEU A 242 6.26 -8.85 -12.77
CA LEU A 242 4.97 -8.67 -13.41
C LEU A 242 5.01 -7.54 -14.46
N VAL A 243 5.57 -6.38 -14.11
CA VAL A 243 5.75 -5.24 -15.01
C VAL A 243 6.61 -5.65 -16.21
N LYS A 244 7.73 -6.36 -15.99
CA LYS A 244 8.60 -6.87 -17.06
C LYS A 244 7.82 -7.74 -18.06
N GLY A 245 7.05 -8.69 -17.57
CA GLY A 245 6.26 -9.61 -18.40
C GLY A 245 5.13 -8.91 -19.17
N TRP A 246 4.47 -7.95 -18.50
CA TRP A 246 3.28 -7.29 -19.03
C TRP A 246 3.58 -6.08 -19.92
N ALA A 247 4.72 -5.44 -19.78
CA ALA A 247 5.12 -4.29 -20.58
C ALA A 247 5.27 -4.62 -22.07
N LYS A 248 5.62 -5.88 -22.43
CA LYS A 248 5.83 -6.33 -23.81
C LYS A 248 6.78 -5.40 -24.60
N LEU A 249 7.78 -4.85 -23.91
CA LEU A 249 8.77 -3.95 -24.49
C LEU A 249 9.82 -4.71 -25.30
N THR A 250 10.30 -4.05 -26.35
CA THR A 250 11.43 -4.50 -27.17
C THR A 250 12.48 -3.39 -27.27
N PRO A 251 13.75 -3.72 -27.64
CA PRO A 251 14.79 -2.71 -27.81
C PRO A 251 14.36 -1.56 -28.74
N GLY A 252 14.67 -0.34 -28.34
CA GLY A 252 14.33 0.89 -29.06
C GLY A 252 13.00 1.54 -28.68
N MET A 253 12.14 0.86 -27.89
CA MET A 253 10.88 1.43 -27.41
C MET A 253 11.09 2.49 -26.30
N THR A 254 10.06 3.28 -26.06
CA THR A 254 10.01 4.30 -25.00
C THR A 254 9.02 3.88 -23.91
N ALA A 255 9.43 3.99 -22.63
CA ALA A 255 8.57 3.70 -21.49
C ALA A 255 8.54 4.86 -20.49
N TRP A 256 7.41 5.02 -19.80
CA TRP A 256 7.26 5.94 -18.69
C TRP A 256 7.02 5.18 -17.39
N ASP A 257 7.77 5.54 -16.34
CA ASP A 257 7.61 5.09 -14.97
C ASP A 257 7.09 6.28 -14.14
N LEU A 258 5.78 6.34 -13.96
CA LEU A 258 5.07 7.46 -13.34
C LEU A 258 4.76 7.15 -11.89
N TYR A 259 5.05 8.08 -10.99
CA TYR A 259 5.13 7.86 -9.54
C TYR A 259 6.25 6.87 -9.20
N GLY A 260 7.36 6.94 -9.95
CA GLY A 260 8.39 5.92 -10.01
C GLY A 260 9.22 5.72 -8.72
N GLY A 261 9.04 6.59 -7.70
CA GLY A 261 9.73 6.44 -6.43
C GLY A 261 11.24 6.33 -6.58
N ALA A 262 11.81 5.23 -6.09
CA ALA A 262 13.24 4.94 -6.21
C ALA A 262 13.65 4.36 -7.59
N GLY A 263 12.76 4.32 -8.57
CA GLY A 263 13.05 3.89 -9.94
C GLY A 263 13.15 2.38 -10.12
N VAL A 264 12.43 1.61 -9.30
CA VAL A 264 12.45 0.14 -9.38
C VAL A 264 11.87 -0.34 -10.70
N PHE A 265 10.73 0.22 -11.11
CA PHE A 265 10.13 -0.13 -12.41
C PHE A 265 10.92 0.48 -13.57
N ALA A 266 11.46 1.69 -13.42
CA ALA A 266 12.35 2.28 -14.43
C ALA A 266 13.53 1.37 -14.76
N ALA A 267 14.15 0.72 -13.76
CA ALA A 267 15.24 -0.24 -13.97
C ALA A 267 14.81 -1.40 -14.87
N VAL A 268 13.66 -2.00 -14.56
CA VAL A 268 13.13 -3.16 -15.30
C VAL A 268 12.72 -2.79 -16.72
N LEU A 269 12.13 -1.62 -16.90
CA LEU A 269 11.77 -1.09 -18.22
C LEU A 269 13.04 -0.78 -19.04
N ALA A 270 14.07 -0.20 -18.41
CA ALA A 270 15.34 0.13 -19.06
C ALA A 270 16.09 -1.11 -19.56
N GLU A 271 16.09 -2.20 -18.80
CA GLU A 271 16.63 -3.50 -19.27
C GLU A 271 15.91 -4.00 -20.53
N SER A 272 14.60 -3.77 -20.62
CA SER A 272 13.78 -4.26 -21.73
C SER A 272 13.94 -3.43 -23.00
N VAL A 273 14.04 -2.10 -22.87
CA VAL A 273 14.19 -1.20 -24.05
C VAL A 273 15.63 -1.10 -24.54
N GLY A 274 16.62 -1.40 -23.69
CA GLY A 274 18.04 -1.33 -24.00
C GLY A 274 18.54 0.08 -24.36
N GLU A 275 19.82 0.21 -24.71
CA GLU A 275 20.50 1.48 -25.02
C GLU A 275 19.88 2.27 -26.18
N SER A 276 19.21 1.59 -27.11
CA SER A 276 18.51 2.23 -28.23
C SER A 276 17.13 2.77 -27.86
N GLY A 277 16.61 2.42 -26.68
CA GLY A 277 15.32 2.86 -26.16
C GLY A 277 15.43 4.08 -25.25
N HIS A 278 14.34 4.36 -24.52
CA HIS A 278 14.32 5.46 -23.56
C HIS A 278 13.34 5.18 -22.43
N VAL A 279 13.72 5.52 -21.19
CA VAL A 279 12.83 5.47 -20.02
C VAL A 279 12.78 6.83 -19.34
N LEU A 280 11.58 7.30 -19.04
CA LEU A 280 11.35 8.48 -18.22
C LEU A 280 10.74 8.06 -16.91
N SER A 281 11.44 8.25 -15.78
CA SER A 281 10.90 8.08 -14.42
C SER A 281 10.55 9.42 -13.80
N VAL A 282 9.36 9.53 -13.21
CA VAL A 282 8.84 10.79 -12.65
C VAL A 282 8.34 10.56 -11.22
N ASP A 283 8.85 11.32 -10.26
CA ASP A 283 8.36 11.34 -8.88
C ASP A 283 8.55 12.73 -8.24
N THR A 284 7.70 13.07 -7.28
CA THR A 284 7.78 14.36 -6.57
C THR A 284 8.79 14.35 -5.41
N SER A 285 9.13 13.17 -4.89
CA SER A 285 10.02 12.98 -3.75
C SER A 285 11.47 13.18 -4.14
N ARG A 286 12.12 14.21 -3.61
CA ARG A 286 13.54 14.46 -3.85
C ARG A 286 14.44 13.33 -3.34
N GLY A 287 14.06 12.70 -2.22
CA GLY A 287 14.81 11.58 -1.64
C GLY A 287 14.75 10.34 -2.55
N SER A 288 13.55 9.99 -2.98
CA SER A 288 13.32 8.85 -3.89
C SER A 288 14.01 9.08 -5.25
N ALA A 289 13.85 10.26 -5.85
CA ALA A 289 14.51 10.58 -7.12
C ALA A 289 16.04 10.58 -7.03
N ARG A 290 16.63 10.94 -5.86
CA ARG A 290 18.08 10.81 -5.63
C ARG A 290 18.48 9.33 -5.61
N ALA A 291 17.74 8.49 -4.91
CA ALA A 291 17.99 7.05 -4.87
C ALA A 291 17.86 6.43 -6.27
N ALA A 292 16.85 6.83 -7.05
CA ALA A 292 16.68 6.41 -8.44
C ALA A 292 17.87 6.78 -9.31
N ARG A 293 18.29 8.06 -9.29
CA ARG A 293 19.48 8.50 -10.08
C ARG A 293 20.74 7.76 -9.71
N ALA A 294 20.96 7.48 -8.43
CA ALA A 294 22.13 6.73 -7.99
C ALA A 294 22.08 5.27 -8.44
N ALA A 295 20.92 4.62 -8.31
CA ALA A 295 20.74 3.23 -8.68
C ALA A 295 20.73 2.99 -10.20
N LEU A 296 20.42 4.01 -11.01
CA LEU A 296 20.29 3.93 -12.47
C LEU A 296 21.41 4.71 -13.21
N ALA A 297 22.46 5.11 -12.50
CA ALA A 297 23.52 5.97 -13.03
C ALA A 297 24.33 5.34 -14.20
N ASP A 298 24.27 4.02 -14.35
CA ASP A 298 24.87 3.25 -15.43
C ASP A 298 23.98 3.12 -16.68
N LEU A 299 22.75 3.68 -16.64
CA LEU A 299 21.75 3.58 -17.70
C LEU A 299 21.52 4.96 -18.33
N ASP A 300 22.36 5.34 -19.30
CA ASP A 300 22.33 6.66 -19.95
C ASP A 300 21.01 6.96 -20.71
N TRP A 301 20.19 5.92 -20.96
CA TRP A 301 18.87 6.05 -21.60
C TRP A 301 17.71 6.20 -20.61
N VAL A 302 18.01 6.44 -19.33
CA VAL A 302 17.01 6.68 -18.28
C VAL A 302 17.09 8.10 -17.77
N ASP A 303 16.01 8.85 -17.96
CA ASP A 303 15.84 10.18 -17.37
C ASP A 303 15.00 10.10 -16.08
N VAL A 304 15.48 10.71 -14.98
CA VAL A 304 14.76 10.80 -13.72
C VAL A 304 14.38 12.25 -13.42
N LEU A 305 13.10 12.56 -13.49
CA LEU A 305 12.54 13.88 -13.18
C LEU A 305 11.99 13.95 -11.75
N THR A 306 12.29 15.07 -11.06
CA THR A 306 11.70 15.36 -9.75
C THR A 306 10.61 16.41 -9.93
N GLU A 307 9.42 15.94 -10.30
CA GLU A 307 8.28 16.79 -10.67
C GLU A 307 6.95 16.06 -10.44
N SER A 308 5.82 16.76 -10.50
CA SER A 308 4.51 16.12 -10.53
C SER A 308 4.26 15.42 -11.87
N VAL A 309 3.67 14.22 -11.85
CA VAL A 309 3.34 13.45 -13.05
C VAL A 309 2.50 14.27 -14.03
N ARG A 310 1.50 15.00 -13.52
CA ARG A 310 0.66 15.90 -14.34
C ARG A 310 1.49 16.91 -15.14
N ARG A 311 2.46 17.56 -14.50
CA ARG A 311 3.27 18.58 -15.17
C ARG A 311 4.25 17.94 -16.14
N ALA A 312 4.88 16.85 -15.76
CA ALA A 312 5.80 16.12 -16.63
C ALA A 312 5.08 15.66 -17.92
N LEU A 313 3.89 15.07 -17.82
CA LEU A 313 3.09 14.67 -18.98
C LEU A 313 2.65 15.85 -19.84
N GLY A 314 2.26 16.97 -19.23
CA GLY A 314 1.85 18.18 -19.97
C GLY A 314 2.96 18.83 -20.79
N THR A 315 4.23 18.57 -20.49
CA THR A 315 5.40 19.09 -21.20
C THR A 315 6.13 18.04 -22.04
N GLN A 316 5.78 16.76 -21.89
CA GLN A 316 6.45 15.66 -22.57
C GLN A 316 6.13 15.68 -24.07
N ARG A 317 7.21 15.60 -24.89
CA ARG A 317 7.09 15.56 -26.35
C ARG A 317 7.29 14.17 -26.95
N ARG A 318 7.97 13.27 -26.24
CA ARG A 318 8.13 11.89 -26.68
C ARG A 318 6.87 11.11 -26.31
N ARG A 319 6.39 10.30 -27.22
CA ARG A 319 5.33 9.33 -26.93
C ARG A 319 5.95 8.12 -26.25
N ALA A 320 5.20 7.50 -25.35
CA ALA A 320 5.58 6.23 -24.78
C ALA A 320 4.81 5.09 -25.43
N ASP A 321 5.47 3.95 -25.58
CA ASP A 321 4.84 2.68 -25.98
C ASP A 321 4.16 2.02 -24.76
N VAL A 322 4.69 2.27 -23.56
CA VAL A 322 4.15 1.77 -22.29
C VAL A 322 4.27 2.84 -21.21
N ALA A 323 3.24 2.97 -20.37
CA ALA A 323 3.33 3.69 -19.11
C ALA A 323 3.01 2.75 -17.93
N VAL A 324 3.85 2.79 -16.91
CA VAL A 324 3.63 2.13 -15.62
C VAL A 324 3.30 3.21 -14.60
N LEU A 325 2.26 3.01 -13.80
CA LEU A 325 1.83 3.93 -12.75
C LEU A 325 1.67 3.19 -11.43
N ASP A 326 2.25 3.74 -10.37
CA ASP A 326 2.04 3.32 -8.97
C ASP A 326 1.65 4.56 -8.13
N PRO A 327 0.43 5.11 -8.34
CA PRO A 327 -0.01 6.34 -7.71
C PRO A 327 -0.32 6.14 -6.21
N PRO A 328 -0.44 7.24 -5.44
CA PRO A 328 -0.86 7.19 -4.05
C PRO A 328 -2.29 6.64 -3.90
N ARG A 329 -2.73 6.40 -2.66
CA ARG A 329 -4.06 5.84 -2.33
C ARG A 329 -5.25 6.54 -3.00
N THR A 330 -5.10 7.80 -3.38
CA THR A 330 -6.13 8.56 -4.11
C THR A 330 -6.29 8.16 -5.57
N GLY A 331 -5.40 7.32 -6.10
CA GLY A 331 -5.33 6.95 -7.52
C GLY A 331 -4.59 8.00 -8.35
N ALA A 332 -4.43 7.74 -9.64
CA ALA A 332 -3.86 8.68 -10.62
C ALA A 332 -4.83 9.84 -10.90
N GLY A 333 -6.12 9.54 -10.92
CA GLY A 333 -7.19 10.50 -11.10
C GLY A 333 -7.37 10.97 -12.55
N ARG A 334 -8.49 11.66 -12.79
CA ARG A 334 -8.93 12.07 -14.14
C ARG A 334 -7.87 12.84 -14.92
N GLU A 335 -7.25 13.86 -14.33
CA GLU A 335 -6.31 14.71 -15.06
C GLU A 335 -5.12 13.96 -15.65
N VAL A 336 -4.54 13.03 -14.89
CA VAL A 336 -3.40 12.22 -15.34
C VAL A 336 -3.84 11.21 -16.40
N ILE A 337 -5.00 10.60 -16.23
CA ILE A 337 -5.56 9.64 -17.18
C ILE A 337 -5.92 10.33 -18.50
N ASP A 338 -6.52 11.52 -18.47
CA ASP A 338 -6.82 12.32 -19.65
C ASP A 338 -5.54 12.67 -20.44
N LEU A 339 -4.44 13.02 -19.74
CA LEU A 339 -3.13 13.29 -20.35
C LEU A 339 -2.52 12.05 -21.00
N LEU A 340 -2.61 10.88 -20.37
CA LEU A 340 -2.13 9.61 -20.94
C LEU A 340 -2.90 9.23 -22.19
N ALA A 341 -4.23 9.36 -22.17
CA ALA A 341 -5.07 9.11 -23.31
C ALA A 341 -4.79 10.10 -24.46
N ALA A 342 -4.62 11.39 -24.15
CA ALA A 342 -4.27 12.41 -25.13
C ALA A 342 -2.88 12.18 -25.75
N ALA A 343 -1.92 11.63 -24.97
CA ALA A 343 -0.61 11.23 -25.46
C ALA A 343 -0.68 9.96 -26.35
N GLY A 344 -1.81 9.26 -26.34
CA GLY A 344 -2.02 8.05 -27.14
C GLY A 344 -1.13 6.89 -26.69
N VAL A 345 -0.87 6.75 -25.38
CA VAL A 345 -0.07 5.64 -24.85
C VAL A 345 -0.83 4.34 -25.07
N PRO A 346 -0.33 3.41 -25.90
CA PRO A 346 -1.12 2.25 -26.31
C PRO A 346 -1.28 1.20 -25.20
N ARG A 347 -0.36 1.17 -24.23
CA ARG A 347 -0.35 0.18 -23.15
C ARG A 347 -0.04 0.82 -21.82
N ILE A 348 -0.87 0.54 -20.81
CA ILE A 348 -0.75 1.08 -19.46
C ILE A 348 -0.74 -0.08 -18.47
N ILE A 349 0.20 -0.06 -17.53
CA ILE A 349 0.21 -0.94 -16.37
C ILE A 349 -0.09 -0.04 -15.16
N HIS A 350 -1.27 -0.21 -14.59
CA HIS A 350 -1.74 0.59 -13.45
C HIS A 350 -1.73 -0.26 -12.18
N ILE A 351 -0.98 0.19 -11.18
CA ILE A 351 -0.89 -0.40 -9.85
C ILE A 351 -1.69 0.48 -8.89
N GLY A 352 -2.42 -0.10 -7.95
CA GLY A 352 -3.19 0.69 -7.00
C GLY A 352 -3.49 -0.04 -5.70
N CYS A 353 -3.14 0.60 -4.59
CA CYS A 353 -3.22 0.04 -3.24
C CYS A 353 -4.53 0.32 -2.50
N GLU A 354 -5.54 0.87 -3.19
CA GLU A 354 -6.87 1.15 -2.64
C GLU A 354 -7.96 0.78 -3.66
N ALA A 355 -8.84 -0.16 -3.32
CA ALA A 355 -9.77 -0.80 -4.24
C ALA A 355 -10.72 0.19 -4.94
N ALA A 356 -11.26 1.19 -4.23
CA ALA A 356 -12.23 2.12 -4.78
C ALA A 356 -11.57 3.12 -5.75
N SER A 357 -10.41 3.67 -5.40
CA SER A 357 -9.67 4.59 -6.29
C SER A 357 -9.15 3.87 -7.53
N PHE A 358 -8.63 2.65 -7.37
CA PHE A 358 -8.21 1.81 -8.48
C PHE A 358 -9.38 1.51 -9.44
N ALA A 359 -10.52 1.07 -8.90
CA ALA A 359 -11.70 0.79 -9.71
C ALA A 359 -12.21 2.03 -10.47
N ARG A 360 -12.22 3.20 -9.82
CA ARG A 360 -12.58 4.47 -10.47
C ARG A 360 -11.60 4.80 -11.60
N ASP A 361 -10.30 4.63 -11.40
CA ASP A 361 -9.28 4.89 -12.40
C ASP A 361 -9.42 3.92 -13.60
N VAL A 362 -9.72 2.64 -13.36
CA VAL A 362 -10.08 1.67 -14.42
C VAL A 362 -11.29 2.16 -15.24
N GLY A 363 -12.33 2.66 -14.56
CA GLY A 363 -13.49 3.25 -15.23
C GLY A 363 -13.14 4.46 -16.10
N LEU A 364 -12.24 5.31 -15.65
CA LEU A 364 -11.74 6.46 -16.42
C LEU A 364 -10.98 6.01 -17.68
N TYR A 365 -10.06 5.05 -17.56
CA TYR A 365 -9.36 4.48 -18.73
C TYR A 365 -10.33 3.88 -19.75
N ARG A 366 -11.32 3.11 -19.29
CA ARG A 366 -12.35 2.55 -20.17
C ARG A 366 -13.17 3.63 -20.89
N GLY A 367 -13.44 4.74 -20.23
CA GLY A 367 -14.06 5.92 -20.84
C GLY A 367 -13.24 6.53 -21.98
N HIS A 368 -11.92 6.30 -22.02
CA HIS A 368 -11.02 6.70 -23.10
C HIS A 368 -10.76 5.59 -24.14
N GLY A 369 -11.50 4.48 -24.11
CA GLY A 369 -11.36 3.40 -25.07
C GLY A 369 -10.32 2.34 -24.72
N TYR A 370 -9.76 2.37 -23.50
CA TYR A 370 -8.87 1.29 -23.04
C TYR A 370 -9.68 0.08 -22.60
N ALA A 371 -9.21 -1.10 -22.99
CA ALA A 371 -9.71 -2.38 -22.50
C ALA A 371 -8.79 -2.95 -21.44
N VAL A 372 -9.34 -3.56 -20.39
CA VAL A 372 -8.57 -4.34 -19.41
C VAL A 372 -8.21 -5.68 -20.04
N GLU A 373 -6.92 -5.94 -20.27
CA GLU A 373 -6.43 -7.23 -20.77
C GLU A 373 -6.25 -8.25 -19.64
N GLU A 374 -5.60 -7.82 -18.57
CA GLU A 374 -5.34 -8.64 -17.39
C GLU A 374 -5.52 -7.79 -16.12
N LEU A 375 -5.99 -8.43 -15.06
CA LEU A 375 -6.11 -7.84 -13.74
C LEU A 375 -5.78 -8.88 -12.69
N ARG A 376 -4.84 -8.56 -11.82
CA ARG A 376 -4.48 -9.38 -10.65
C ARG A 376 -4.59 -8.55 -9.38
N VAL A 377 -4.99 -9.21 -8.31
CA VAL A 377 -5.12 -8.62 -6.98
C VAL A 377 -4.19 -9.35 -6.04
N PHE A 378 -3.42 -8.62 -5.24
CA PHE A 378 -2.43 -9.18 -4.34
C PHE A 378 -2.74 -8.83 -2.89
N ASP A 379 -2.56 -9.81 -2.01
CA ASP A 379 -2.53 -9.64 -0.56
C ASP A 379 -1.15 -9.13 -0.12
N SER A 380 -0.82 -7.90 -0.51
CA SER A 380 0.46 -7.26 -0.18
C SER A 380 0.54 -6.74 1.24
N PHE A 381 -0.60 -6.76 1.94
CA PHE A 381 -0.73 -6.30 3.30
C PHE A 381 -1.53 -7.30 4.14
N PRO A 382 -1.00 -8.53 4.31
CA PRO A 382 -1.66 -9.56 5.13
C PRO A 382 -2.08 -9.04 6.50
N LEU A 383 -3.13 -9.61 7.08
CA LEU A 383 -3.79 -9.20 8.33
C LEU A 383 -4.57 -7.88 8.25
N THR A 384 -4.52 -7.16 7.13
CA THR A 384 -5.25 -5.89 6.92
C THR A 384 -6.24 -6.01 5.77
N HIS A 385 -7.15 -5.06 5.63
CA HIS A 385 -8.07 -4.98 4.48
C HIS A 385 -7.42 -4.46 3.20
N HIS A 386 -6.21 -3.91 3.27
CA HIS A 386 -5.54 -3.35 2.11
C HIS A 386 -5.17 -4.41 1.07
N VAL A 387 -5.23 -4.01 -0.18
CA VAL A 387 -4.89 -4.83 -1.35
C VAL A 387 -3.87 -4.09 -2.21
N GLU A 388 -3.26 -4.80 -3.14
CA GLU A 388 -2.57 -4.19 -4.28
C GLU A 388 -3.19 -4.76 -5.55
N CYS A 389 -3.77 -3.90 -6.37
CA CYS A 389 -4.38 -4.28 -7.64
C CYS A 389 -3.43 -3.88 -8.76
N VAL A 390 -3.25 -4.75 -9.75
CA VAL A 390 -2.44 -4.45 -10.93
C VAL A 390 -3.23 -4.81 -12.17
N ALA A 391 -3.42 -3.84 -13.07
CA ALA A 391 -4.10 -4.06 -14.35
C ALA A 391 -3.23 -3.67 -15.53
N VAL A 392 -3.35 -4.44 -16.61
CA VAL A 392 -2.90 -4.05 -17.94
C VAL A 392 -4.09 -3.53 -18.72
N LEU A 393 -3.95 -2.33 -19.23
CA LEU A 393 -4.95 -1.69 -20.07
C LEU A 393 -4.32 -1.36 -21.42
N SER A 394 -5.01 -1.72 -22.51
CA SER A 394 -4.56 -1.44 -23.87
C SER A 394 -5.61 -0.65 -24.63
N LEU A 395 -5.13 0.31 -25.41
CA LEU A 395 -6.00 1.05 -26.31
C LEU A 395 -6.49 0.11 -27.41
N ALA A 396 -7.81 0.05 -27.60
CA ALA A 396 -8.46 -0.81 -28.58
C ALA A 396 -8.22 -0.36 -30.03
#